data_c81f318e61636f539f89dbc995708187
#
_entry.id   c81f318e61636f539f89dbc995708187
#
_cell.length_a   1.000
_cell.length_b   1.000
_cell.length_c   1.000
_cell.angle_alpha   90.00
_cell.angle_beta   90.00
_cell.angle_gamma   90.00
#
_symmetry.space_group_name_H-M   'P 1'
#
loop_
_entity.id
_entity.type
_entity.pdbx_description
1 polymer ?
#
loop_
_entity_poly.entity_id
_entity_poly.type
_entity_poly.pdbx_seq_one_letter_code
_entity_poly.pdbx_strand_id
1 'polypeptide(L)'
;MKYLEHIEAVAREHHHVPAVRVSMGAELSYDEVWAASDALAAYIAAHVERGVPVMVYGNKDPFMVVGFLACMKAGCPYVPIDCVSVPAKRVASITSQITHEGSCPLVLATEDITRVEEMPPLTVLSRRDLCRIVEAGGAPERDRWIEGEDIAYILFTSGSTGAPKGVEITASCFDNFCAWDLELARFAGEGGGAIWLDQAPFSFDLSVFELAGALASGGCLYSLAFETQVSASAQLRALAESDVRIWVSTPSFAEVCLANAEFRQELLPSLRLFVFCGETLPNMVASRLLERFPEARVLNTYGPTESTVAVTSTEITPEMAAGDDPLPVGAPRPGTRLRIVDADGLDCAAGTFGEVVIEGDTVAHGYFGRDDLTSQVFGTSVVDDKPVRTYRTGDEGMLDEDGQLHFRGRLDLQVKLNGFRIELGEIEEQLRRLPEVAAAAVTAAYREGKVSHLVAHVVPSRPLEQTPFREGLALKERLKTTLPHYMIPKKVAFRESLPMTGNGKLDRRGLADTKH
;
A
#
# COMPACT_ATOMS: atom_id res chain seq x y z
N MET A 1 1.03 -17.51 -15.12
CA MET A 1 1.57 -16.58 -14.10
C MET A 1 2.68 -17.28 -13.34
N LYS A 2 3.89 -16.76 -13.42
CA LYS A 2 5.10 -17.35 -12.82
C LYS A 2 5.02 -17.42 -11.28
N TYR A 3 4.42 -16.41 -10.67
CA TYR A 3 4.21 -16.39 -9.22
C TYR A 3 3.45 -17.62 -8.71
N LEU A 4 2.33 -17.98 -9.35
CA LEU A 4 1.56 -19.16 -8.98
C LEU A 4 2.34 -20.45 -9.23
N GLU A 5 3.15 -20.51 -10.29
CA GLU A 5 3.99 -21.66 -10.61
C GLU A 5 5.11 -21.87 -9.56
N HIS A 6 5.68 -20.78 -9.04
CA HIS A 6 6.65 -20.85 -7.95
C HIS A 6 6.00 -21.41 -6.67
N ILE A 7 4.82 -20.90 -6.28
CA ILE A 7 4.11 -21.38 -5.09
C ILE A 7 3.72 -22.85 -5.26
N GLU A 8 3.25 -23.26 -6.45
CA GLU A 8 2.92 -24.66 -6.75
C GLU A 8 4.14 -25.57 -6.58
N ALA A 9 5.31 -25.15 -7.08
CA ALA A 9 6.55 -25.90 -6.94
C ALA A 9 6.93 -26.08 -5.47
N VAL A 10 6.87 -24.99 -4.68
CA VAL A 10 7.16 -25.04 -3.23
C VAL A 10 6.16 -25.96 -2.51
N ALA A 11 4.86 -25.86 -2.82
CA ALA A 11 3.83 -26.70 -2.20
C ALA A 11 4.04 -28.19 -2.49
N ARG A 12 4.60 -28.54 -3.67
CA ARG A 12 4.93 -29.92 -4.03
C ARG A 12 6.20 -30.44 -3.36
N GLU A 13 7.22 -29.58 -3.20
CA GLU A 13 8.54 -29.97 -2.71
C GLU A 13 8.64 -29.89 -1.18
N HIS A 14 7.91 -28.95 -0.56
CA HIS A 14 8.01 -28.58 0.85
C HIS A 14 6.65 -28.59 1.56
N HIS A 15 5.91 -29.69 1.47
CA HIS A 15 4.50 -29.85 1.89
C HIS A 15 4.14 -29.20 3.22
N HIS A 16 4.95 -29.34 4.27
CA HIS A 16 4.61 -28.94 5.64
C HIS A 16 5.33 -27.68 6.13
N VAL A 17 6.02 -26.95 5.23
CA VAL A 17 6.64 -25.68 5.60
C VAL A 17 5.58 -24.62 5.76
N PRO A 18 5.58 -23.85 6.85
CA PRO A 18 4.66 -22.73 7.01
C PRO A 18 4.76 -21.73 5.87
N ALA A 19 3.64 -21.46 5.20
CA ALA A 19 3.53 -20.40 4.18
C ALA A 19 3.08 -19.07 4.80
N VAL A 20 2.12 -19.14 5.76
CA VAL A 20 1.57 -17.98 6.46
C VAL A 20 1.47 -18.31 7.94
N ARG A 21 1.99 -17.44 8.78
CA ARG A 21 1.92 -17.52 10.25
C ARG A 21 1.50 -16.18 10.82
N VAL A 22 0.54 -16.18 11.71
CA VAL A 22 0.04 -14.96 12.36
C VAL A 22 0.50 -14.89 13.81
N SER A 23 0.84 -13.72 14.30
CA SER A 23 1.32 -13.49 15.68
C SER A 23 0.33 -13.94 16.76
N MET A 24 -0.92 -14.21 16.41
CA MET A 24 -1.96 -14.78 17.30
C MET A 24 -2.08 -16.31 17.21
N GLY A 25 -1.13 -16.98 16.55
CA GLY A 25 -1.00 -18.43 16.50
C GLY A 25 -1.71 -19.16 15.35
N ALA A 26 -2.42 -18.47 14.47
CA ALA A 26 -2.95 -19.09 13.25
C ALA A 26 -1.81 -19.33 12.25
N GLU A 27 -1.77 -20.52 11.65
CA GLU A 27 -0.75 -20.93 10.69
C GLU A 27 -1.37 -21.81 9.60
N LEU A 28 -0.87 -21.67 8.37
CA LEU A 28 -1.13 -22.58 7.25
C LEU A 28 0.19 -22.91 6.56
N SER A 29 0.37 -24.19 6.25
CA SER A 29 1.49 -24.70 5.44
C SER A 29 1.25 -24.44 3.94
N TYR A 30 2.26 -24.65 3.12
CA TYR A 30 2.16 -24.46 1.67
C TYR A 30 1.14 -25.40 1.03
N ASP A 31 1.08 -26.68 1.42
CA ASP A 31 0.08 -27.63 0.93
C ASP A 31 -1.35 -27.23 1.34
N GLU A 32 -1.54 -26.75 2.58
CA GLU A 32 -2.84 -26.25 3.05
C GLU A 32 -3.29 -25.00 2.27
N VAL A 33 -2.40 -24.01 2.11
CA VAL A 33 -2.68 -22.79 1.33
C VAL A 33 -2.99 -23.15 -0.12
N TRP A 34 -2.21 -24.07 -0.72
CA TRP A 34 -2.39 -24.48 -2.11
C TRP A 34 -3.73 -25.20 -2.33
N ALA A 35 -4.03 -26.23 -1.52
CA ALA A 35 -5.26 -26.99 -1.61
C ALA A 35 -6.49 -26.14 -1.31
N ALA A 36 -6.42 -25.28 -0.27
CA ALA A 36 -7.52 -24.38 0.07
C ALA A 36 -7.78 -23.36 -1.04
N SER A 37 -6.73 -22.80 -1.64
CA SER A 37 -6.90 -21.87 -2.76
C SER A 37 -7.40 -22.55 -4.04
N ASP A 38 -7.07 -23.82 -4.29
CA ASP A 38 -7.65 -24.59 -5.39
C ASP A 38 -9.16 -24.80 -5.22
N ALA A 39 -9.59 -25.21 -4.03
CA ALA A 39 -11.00 -25.42 -3.74
C ALA A 39 -11.84 -24.13 -3.87
N LEU A 40 -11.33 -23.02 -3.31
CA LEU A 40 -11.99 -21.71 -3.45
C LEU A 40 -11.97 -21.23 -4.90
N ALA A 41 -10.89 -21.46 -5.65
CA ALA A 41 -10.81 -21.08 -7.06
C ALA A 41 -11.82 -21.85 -7.92
N ALA A 42 -12.02 -23.15 -7.67
CA ALA A 42 -13.06 -23.94 -8.33
C ALA A 42 -14.47 -23.37 -8.07
N TYR A 43 -14.73 -22.97 -6.82
CA TYR A 43 -16.00 -22.31 -6.47
C TYR A 43 -16.15 -20.97 -7.21
N ILE A 44 -15.14 -20.10 -7.16
CA ILE A 44 -15.18 -18.80 -7.83
C ILE A 44 -15.40 -18.99 -9.34
N ALA A 45 -14.65 -19.88 -9.98
CA ALA A 45 -14.74 -20.14 -11.41
C ALA A 45 -16.14 -20.66 -11.86
N ALA A 46 -16.88 -21.33 -10.96
CA ALA A 46 -18.23 -21.80 -11.22
C ALA A 46 -19.31 -20.71 -11.04
N HIS A 47 -19.04 -19.63 -10.31
CA HIS A 47 -20.03 -18.62 -9.92
C HIS A 47 -19.73 -17.21 -10.39
N VAL A 48 -18.49 -16.95 -10.83
CA VAL A 48 -18.01 -15.62 -11.25
C VAL A 48 -17.41 -15.72 -12.65
N GLU A 49 -17.75 -14.78 -13.51
CA GLU A 49 -17.17 -14.69 -14.85
C GLU A 49 -15.68 -14.27 -14.77
N ARG A 50 -14.88 -14.77 -15.72
CA ARG A 50 -13.45 -14.39 -15.83
C ARG A 50 -13.31 -12.87 -15.93
N GLY A 51 -12.36 -12.31 -15.20
CA GLY A 51 -12.06 -10.88 -15.18
C GLY A 51 -12.95 -10.05 -14.24
N VAL A 52 -14.01 -10.61 -13.68
CA VAL A 52 -14.85 -9.89 -12.71
C VAL A 52 -14.16 -9.84 -11.34
N PRO A 53 -14.03 -8.64 -10.71
CA PRO A 53 -13.37 -8.49 -9.43
C PRO A 53 -14.07 -9.24 -8.30
N VAL A 54 -13.28 -9.88 -7.45
CA VAL A 54 -13.73 -10.56 -6.22
C VAL A 54 -13.13 -9.84 -5.02
N MET A 55 -13.98 -9.41 -4.08
CA MET A 55 -13.51 -8.77 -2.85
C MET A 55 -13.03 -9.82 -1.85
N VAL A 56 -11.87 -9.56 -1.22
CA VAL A 56 -11.35 -10.35 -0.11
C VAL A 56 -11.28 -9.45 1.10
N TYR A 57 -12.14 -9.72 2.09
CA TYR A 57 -12.40 -8.83 3.24
C TYR A 57 -11.98 -9.49 4.56
N GLY A 58 -11.17 -8.79 5.35
CA GLY A 58 -10.72 -9.27 6.67
C GLY A 58 -9.50 -8.50 7.18
N ASN A 59 -8.81 -9.09 8.17
CA ASN A 59 -7.55 -8.55 8.70
C ASN A 59 -6.59 -9.69 9.04
N LYS A 60 -5.46 -9.79 8.36
CA LYS A 60 -4.34 -10.73 8.65
C LYS A 60 -4.73 -12.21 8.90
N ASP A 61 -5.96 -12.64 8.62
CA ASP A 61 -6.33 -14.06 8.63
C ASP A 61 -5.63 -14.77 7.46
N PRO A 62 -5.00 -15.96 7.63
CA PRO A 62 -4.37 -16.70 6.54
C PRO A 62 -5.27 -16.96 5.33
N PHE A 63 -6.59 -17.02 5.53
CA PHE A 63 -7.57 -17.16 4.44
C PHE A 63 -7.71 -15.90 3.57
N MET A 64 -7.16 -14.75 3.97
CA MET A 64 -6.99 -13.63 3.06
C MET A 64 -6.02 -14.01 1.93
N VAL A 65 -4.87 -14.57 2.29
CA VAL A 65 -3.85 -15.04 1.32
C VAL A 65 -4.40 -16.17 0.45
N VAL A 66 -5.10 -17.14 1.05
CA VAL A 66 -5.81 -18.19 0.32
C VAL A 66 -6.80 -17.58 -0.68
N GLY A 67 -7.56 -16.56 -0.30
CA GLY A 67 -8.49 -15.82 -1.15
C GLY A 67 -7.81 -15.12 -2.33
N PHE A 68 -6.67 -14.48 -2.11
CA PHE A 68 -5.90 -13.83 -3.18
C PHE A 68 -5.45 -14.84 -4.24
N LEU A 69 -4.85 -15.95 -3.80
CA LEU A 69 -4.43 -17.00 -4.71
C LEU A 69 -5.63 -17.66 -5.42
N ALA A 70 -6.73 -17.87 -4.72
CA ALA A 70 -7.95 -18.44 -5.31
C ALA A 70 -8.51 -17.55 -6.43
N CYS A 71 -8.56 -16.23 -6.23
CA CYS A 71 -8.99 -15.29 -7.27
C CYS A 71 -8.08 -15.38 -8.50
N MET A 72 -6.76 -15.33 -8.31
CA MET A 72 -5.79 -15.43 -9.42
C MET A 72 -5.94 -16.76 -10.18
N LYS A 73 -6.14 -17.88 -9.48
CA LYS A 73 -6.35 -19.20 -10.08
C LYS A 73 -7.71 -19.31 -10.80
N ALA A 74 -8.71 -18.56 -10.36
CA ALA A 74 -10.03 -18.53 -10.98
C ALA A 74 -10.14 -17.61 -12.20
N GLY A 75 -9.10 -16.82 -12.49
CA GLY A 75 -9.11 -15.84 -13.57
C GLY A 75 -9.80 -14.53 -13.20
N CYS A 76 -9.84 -14.17 -11.91
CA CYS A 76 -10.50 -13.00 -11.37
C CYS A 76 -9.50 -12.11 -10.62
N PRO A 77 -9.52 -10.77 -10.79
CA PRO A 77 -8.73 -9.89 -9.94
C PRO A 77 -9.26 -9.89 -8.50
N TYR A 78 -8.36 -9.92 -7.52
CA TYR A 78 -8.78 -9.72 -6.14
C TYR A 78 -8.78 -8.24 -5.76
N VAL A 79 -9.72 -7.85 -4.89
CA VAL A 79 -9.81 -6.52 -4.28
C VAL A 79 -9.62 -6.68 -2.76
N PRO A 80 -8.43 -6.39 -2.22
CA PRO A 80 -8.18 -6.60 -0.80
C PRO A 80 -8.76 -5.44 0.02
N ILE A 81 -9.55 -5.77 1.04
CA ILE A 81 -10.14 -4.81 1.97
C ILE A 81 -9.76 -5.19 3.39
N ASP A 82 -8.97 -4.36 4.01
CA ASP A 82 -8.65 -4.47 5.42
C ASP A 82 -9.78 -3.87 6.27
N CYS A 83 -10.44 -4.71 7.08
CA CYS A 83 -11.63 -4.33 7.84
C CYS A 83 -11.34 -3.36 9.00
N VAL A 84 -10.08 -3.23 9.42
CA VAL A 84 -9.67 -2.32 10.49
C VAL A 84 -9.39 -0.92 9.97
N SER A 85 -8.69 -0.83 8.83
CA SER A 85 -8.25 0.44 8.27
C SER A 85 -9.26 1.09 7.32
N VAL A 86 -10.20 0.31 6.74
CA VAL A 86 -11.18 0.79 5.74
C VAL A 86 -12.58 0.90 6.35
N PRO A 87 -13.13 2.12 6.54
CA PRO A 87 -14.48 2.32 7.10
C PRO A 87 -15.59 1.75 6.22
N ALA A 88 -16.70 1.32 6.83
CA ALA A 88 -17.82 0.68 6.15
C ALA A 88 -18.40 1.49 4.95
N LYS A 89 -18.47 2.82 5.05
CA LYS A 89 -18.91 3.67 3.92
C LYS A 89 -17.91 3.67 2.77
N ARG A 90 -16.61 3.56 3.06
CA ARG A 90 -15.59 3.43 2.02
C ARG A 90 -15.66 2.04 1.38
N VAL A 91 -15.90 0.98 2.16
CA VAL A 91 -16.20 -0.36 1.64
C VAL A 91 -17.40 -0.31 0.70
N ALA A 92 -18.50 0.36 1.09
CA ALA A 92 -19.67 0.54 0.24
C ALA A 92 -19.34 1.28 -1.08
N SER A 93 -18.55 2.34 -1.01
CA SER A 93 -18.10 3.09 -2.20
C SER A 93 -17.25 2.22 -3.14
N ILE A 94 -16.31 1.43 -2.61
CA ILE A 94 -15.50 0.50 -3.40
C ILE A 94 -16.40 -0.58 -4.02
N THR A 95 -17.28 -1.16 -3.21
CA THR A 95 -18.20 -2.20 -3.68
C THR A 95 -19.09 -1.70 -4.82
N SER A 96 -19.60 -0.46 -4.70
CA SER A 96 -20.42 0.14 -5.78
C SER A 96 -19.64 0.31 -7.08
N GLN A 97 -18.33 0.59 -7.00
CA GLN A 97 -17.49 0.74 -8.20
C GLN A 97 -17.23 -0.60 -8.89
N ILE A 98 -17.06 -1.70 -8.14
CA ILE A 98 -16.82 -3.05 -8.70
C ILE A 98 -18.10 -3.80 -9.06
N THR A 99 -19.29 -3.21 -8.79
CA THR A 99 -20.58 -3.80 -9.11
C THR A 99 -20.92 -3.52 -10.58
N HIS A 100 -21.10 -4.57 -11.37
CA HIS A 100 -21.66 -4.46 -12.71
C HIS A 100 -23.20 -4.53 -12.67
N GLU A 101 -23.87 -3.93 -13.65
CA GLU A 101 -25.33 -3.92 -13.73
C GLU A 101 -25.90 -5.35 -13.65
N GLY A 102 -26.82 -5.55 -12.68
CA GLY A 102 -27.50 -6.83 -12.47
C GLY A 102 -26.70 -7.91 -11.73
N SER A 103 -25.46 -7.61 -11.27
CA SER A 103 -24.63 -8.55 -10.52
C SER A 103 -24.53 -8.18 -9.03
N CYS A 104 -24.30 -9.20 -8.19
CA CYS A 104 -23.94 -9.05 -6.79
C CYS A 104 -22.46 -9.42 -6.65
N PRO A 105 -21.56 -8.48 -6.32
CA PRO A 105 -20.15 -8.79 -6.11
C PRO A 105 -19.97 -9.92 -5.11
N LEU A 106 -19.08 -10.87 -5.44
CA LEU A 106 -18.66 -11.92 -4.51
C LEU A 106 -17.66 -11.37 -3.51
N VAL A 107 -17.86 -11.68 -2.23
CA VAL A 107 -16.98 -11.33 -1.13
C VAL A 107 -16.56 -12.58 -0.39
N LEU A 108 -15.24 -12.82 -0.32
CA LEU A 108 -14.64 -13.81 0.56
C LEU A 108 -14.32 -13.09 1.88
N ALA A 109 -15.11 -13.36 2.92
CA ALA A 109 -15.04 -12.64 4.17
C ALA A 109 -14.47 -13.51 5.30
N THR A 110 -13.33 -13.11 5.88
CA THR A 110 -12.79 -13.75 7.08
C THR A 110 -13.33 -13.12 8.36
N GLU A 111 -13.91 -11.92 8.25
CA GLU A 111 -14.54 -11.15 9.32
C GLU A 111 -15.96 -10.71 8.90
N ASP A 112 -16.78 -10.36 9.87
CA ASP A 112 -18.15 -9.89 9.61
C ASP A 112 -18.14 -8.49 8.94
N ILE A 113 -18.88 -8.37 7.85
CA ILE A 113 -18.98 -7.10 7.11
C ILE A 113 -19.99 -6.17 7.81
N THR A 114 -19.52 -5.01 8.24
CA THR A 114 -20.39 -3.94 8.73
C THR A 114 -21.21 -3.35 7.58
N ARG A 115 -22.52 -3.65 7.54
CA ARG A 115 -23.44 -3.12 6.53
C ARG A 115 -23.80 -1.67 6.78
N VAL A 116 -23.87 -0.89 5.70
CA VAL A 116 -24.40 0.47 5.68
C VAL A 116 -25.45 0.58 4.58
N GLU A 117 -26.35 1.57 4.67
CA GLU A 117 -27.50 1.74 3.77
C GLU A 117 -27.08 1.88 2.29
N GLU A 118 -25.97 2.56 2.06
CA GLU A 118 -25.45 2.82 0.70
C GLU A 118 -24.77 1.59 0.06
N MET A 119 -24.58 0.50 0.80
CA MET A 119 -23.89 -0.70 0.30
C MET A 119 -24.82 -1.50 -0.64
N PRO A 120 -24.36 -1.82 -1.86
CA PRO A 120 -25.13 -2.65 -2.78
C PRO A 120 -25.31 -4.06 -2.23
N PRO A 121 -26.25 -4.86 -2.79
CA PRO A 121 -26.36 -6.28 -2.49
C PRO A 121 -25.03 -7.01 -2.73
N LEU A 122 -24.64 -7.91 -1.82
CA LEU A 122 -23.39 -8.68 -1.87
C LEU A 122 -23.70 -10.16 -1.72
N THR A 123 -22.96 -11.00 -2.44
CA THR A 123 -22.86 -12.43 -2.18
C THR A 123 -21.66 -12.65 -1.25
N VAL A 124 -21.92 -12.89 0.04
CA VAL A 124 -20.86 -13.01 1.05
C VAL A 124 -20.65 -14.48 1.42
N LEU A 125 -19.43 -14.96 1.25
CA LEU A 125 -18.97 -16.23 1.82
C LEU A 125 -18.28 -15.91 3.15
N SER A 126 -18.93 -16.28 4.25
CA SER A 126 -18.38 -16.12 5.59
C SER A 126 -17.18 -17.06 5.81
N ARG A 127 -16.38 -16.81 6.85
CA ARG A 127 -15.26 -17.70 7.24
C ARG A 127 -15.69 -19.17 7.32
N ARG A 128 -16.91 -19.43 7.81
CA ARG A 128 -17.51 -20.78 7.88
C ARG A 128 -17.80 -21.37 6.49
N ASP A 129 -18.28 -20.54 5.56
CA ASP A 129 -18.57 -21.01 4.18
C ASP A 129 -17.27 -21.29 3.45
N LEU A 130 -16.22 -20.47 3.64
CA LEU A 130 -14.89 -20.73 3.09
C LEU A 130 -14.35 -22.08 3.56
N CYS A 131 -14.45 -22.40 4.86
CA CYS A 131 -14.04 -23.70 5.38
C CYS A 131 -14.81 -24.86 4.74
N ARG A 132 -16.13 -24.74 4.58
CA ARG A 132 -16.95 -25.79 3.94
C ARG A 132 -16.57 -26.04 2.48
N ILE A 133 -16.26 -24.98 1.74
CA ILE A 133 -15.81 -25.11 0.34
C ILE A 133 -14.46 -25.81 0.30
N VAL A 134 -13.53 -25.45 1.19
CA VAL A 134 -12.21 -26.11 1.29
C VAL A 134 -12.37 -27.58 1.66
N GLU A 135 -13.25 -27.94 2.61
CA GLU A 135 -13.55 -29.34 2.97
C GLU A 135 -14.15 -30.13 1.81
N ALA A 136 -14.92 -29.49 0.95
CA ALA A 136 -15.48 -30.13 -0.24
C ALA A 136 -14.42 -30.41 -1.32
N GLY A 137 -13.32 -29.68 -1.30
CA GLY A 137 -12.22 -29.79 -2.25
C GLY A 137 -12.57 -29.32 -3.67
N GLY A 138 -11.66 -29.57 -4.59
CA GLY A 138 -11.78 -29.18 -6.00
C GLY A 138 -10.56 -28.37 -6.45
N ALA A 139 -10.43 -28.18 -7.76
CA ALA A 139 -9.43 -27.30 -8.36
C ALA A 139 -9.98 -26.72 -9.66
N PRO A 140 -9.61 -25.50 -10.04
CA PRO A 140 -9.98 -24.94 -11.34
C PRO A 140 -9.16 -25.59 -12.45
N GLU A 141 -9.66 -25.52 -13.68
CA GLU A 141 -8.83 -25.82 -14.86
C GLU A 141 -7.67 -24.82 -14.94
N ARG A 142 -6.48 -25.31 -15.35
CA ARG A 142 -5.24 -24.50 -15.37
C ARG A 142 -5.31 -23.30 -16.31
N ASP A 143 -6.07 -23.39 -17.37
CA ASP A 143 -6.32 -22.32 -18.35
C ASP A 143 -7.15 -21.16 -17.78
N ARG A 144 -7.75 -21.33 -16.60
CA ARG A 144 -8.45 -20.28 -15.87
C ARG A 144 -7.47 -19.31 -15.19
N TRP A 145 -6.26 -19.72 -14.90
CA TRP A 145 -5.29 -18.85 -14.23
C TRP A 145 -5.08 -17.56 -14.99
N ILE A 146 -4.92 -16.47 -14.25
CA ILE A 146 -4.56 -15.19 -14.86
C ILE A 146 -3.15 -15.26 -15.45
N GLU A 147 -2.95 -14.56 -16.57
CA GLU A 147 -1.65 -14.45 -17.24
C GLU A 147 -1.54 -13.16 -18.05
N GLY A 148 -0.32 -12.73 -18.33
CA GLY A 148 -0.07 -11.59 -19.22
C GLY A 148 -0.75 -10.31 -18.75
N GLU A 149 -1.67 -9.80 -19.56
CA GLU A 149 -2.40 -8.55 -19.30
C GLU A 149 -3.69 -8.74 -18.47
N ASP A 150 -4.03 -9.97 -18.07
CA ASP A 150 -5.12 -10.16 -17.11
C ASP A 150 -4.82 -9.40 -15.81
N ILE A 151 -5.83 -8.78 -15.22
CA ILE A 151 -5.68 -8.05 -13.97
C ILE A 151 -5.52 -9.02 -12.81
N ALA A 152 -4.43 -8.90 -12.06
CA ALA A 152 -4.15 -9.72 -10.89
C ALA A 152 -4.87 -9.20 -9.65
N TYR A 153 -4.80 -7.89 -9.42
CA TYR A 153 -5.49 -7.24 -8.31
C TYR A 153 -5.84 -5.78 -8.63
N ILE A 154 -6.81 -5.28 -7.86
CA ILE A 154 -7.21 -3.88 -7.89
C ILE A 154 -7.08 -3.31 -6.49
N LEU A 155 -6.15 -2.37 -6.30
CA LEU A 155 -5.90 -1.72 -5.02
C LEU A 155 -6.49 -0.32 -5.00
N PHE A 156 -7.39 -0.05 -4.03
CA PHE A 156 -8.07 1.23 -3.94
C PHE A 156 -7.28 2.23 -3.09
N THR A 157 -6.82 3.31 -3.74
CA THR A 157 -6.11 4.43 -3.10
C THR A 157 -7.03 5.64 -2.90
N SER A 158 -6.56 6.66 -2.18
CA SER A 158 -7.25 7.94 -2.08
C SER A 158 -7.35 8.62 -3.45
N GLY A 159 -8.47 9.29 -3.70
CA GLY A 159 -8.73 9.99 -4.95
C GLY A 159 -8.95 11.49 -4.75
N SER A 160 -8.41 12.31 -5.64
CA SER A 160 -8.54 13.78 -5.59
C SER A 160 -9.99 14.29 -5.67
N THR A 161 -10.90 13.46 -6.18
CA THR A 161 -12.34 13.76 -6.31
C THR A 161 -13.18 13.33 -5.12
N GLY A 162 -12.55 12.85 -4.03
CA GLY A 162 -13.25 12.39 -2.83
C GLY A 162 -13.82 10.98 -2.89
N ALA A 163 -13.62 10.27 -4.00
CA ALA A 163 -13.91 8.83 -4.14
C ALA A 163 -12.60 8.05 -4.31
N PRO A 164 -12.49 6.84 -3.74
CA PRO A 164 -11.32 6.00 -3.95
C PRO A 164 -11.17 5.62 -5.43
N LYS A 165 -9.92 5.51 -5.89
CA LYS A 165 -9.57 5.05 -7.24
C LYS A 165 -8.87 3.69 -7.16
N GLY A 166 -9.33 2.71 -7.93
CA GLY A 166 -8.77 1.36 -8.01
C GLY A 166 -7.64 1.30 -9.03
N VAL A 167 -6.43 0.97 -8.61
CA VAL A 167 -5.28 0.77 -9.50
C VAL A 167 -5.26 -0.67 -9.97
N GLU A 168 -5.26 -0.89 -11.29
CA GLU A 168 -5.30 -2.21 -11.91
C GLU A 168 -3.88 -2.71 -12.20
N ILE A 169 -3.46 -3.74 -11.49
CA ILE A 169 -2.15 -4.37 -11.68
C ILE A 169 -2.30 -5.67 -12.46
N THR A 170 -1.61 -5.78 -13.59
CA THR A 170 -1.65 -6.98 -14.44
C THR A 170 -0.81 -8.12 -13.86
N ALA A 171 -1.06 -9.35 -14.31
CA ALA A 171 -0.25 -10.52 -13.96
C ALA A 171 1.21 -10.34 -14.39
N SER A 172 1.47 -9.71 -15.54
CA SER A 172 2.83 -9.39 -15.99
C SER A 172 3.53 -8.39 -15.06
N CYS A 173 2.84 -7.31 -14.65
CA CYS A 173 3.40 -6.35 -13.70
C CYS A 173 3.77 -7.00 -12.38
N PHE A 174 2.89 -7.85 -11.87
CA PHE A 174 3.12 -8.57 -10.62
C PHE A 174 4.27 -9.58 -10.74
N ASP A 175 4.33 -10.40 -11.81
CA ASP A 175 5.41 -11.35 -12.06
C ASP A 175 6.78 -10.64 -12.19
N ASN A 176 6.83 -9.47 -12.87
CA ASN A 176 8.03 -8.68 -13.03
C ASN A 176 8.50 -8.06 -11.70
N PHE A 177 7.56 -7.57 -10.90
CA PHE A 177 7.84 -7.08 -9.54
C PHE A 177 8.37 -8.21 -8.66
N CYS A 178 7.70 -9.37 -8.65
CA CYS A 178 8.08 -10.54 -7.86
C CYS A 178 9.49 -11.03 -8.21
N ALA A 179 9.87 -11.06 -9.49
CA ALA A 179 11.20 -11.44 -9.90
C ALA A 179 12.28 -10.51 -9.33
N TRP A 180 12.03 -9.21 -9.30
CA TRP A 180 12.95 -8.25 -8.71
C TRP A 180 12.98 -8.32 -7.18
N ASP A 181 11.84 -8.52 -6.53
CA ASP A 181 11.74 -8.69 -5.08
C ASP A 181 12.56 -9.89 -4.59
N LEU A 182 12.53 -11.00 -5.34
CA LEU A 182 13.41 -12.16 -5.09
C LEU A 182 14.90 -11.84 -5.23
N GLU A 183 15.28 -10.90 -6.11
CA GLU A 183 16.66 -10.41 -6.19
C GLU A 183 17.04 -9.60 -4.95
N LEU A 184 16.14 -8.70 -4.48
CA LEU A 184 16.35 -7.96 -3.25
C LEU A 184 16.46 -8.87 -2.02
N ALA A 185 15.68 -9.94 -1.97
CA ALA A 185 15.73 -10.91 -0.87
C ALA A 185 17.12 -11.55 -0.70
N ARG A 186 17.95 -11.63 -1.76
CA ARG A 186 19.32 -12.14 -1.70
C ARG A 186 20.24 -11.29 -0.81
N PHE A 187 19.89 -10.02 -0.58
CA PHE A 187 20.60 -9.18 0.39
C PHE A 187 20.49 -9.70 1.84
N ALA A 188 19.48 -10.52 2.14
CA ALA A 188 19.38 -11.23 3.41
C ALA A 188 20.28 -12.48 3.52
N GLY A 189 21.06 -12.79 2.47
CA GLY A 189 21.92 -13.97 2.35
C GLY A 189 21.24 -15.13 1.63
N GLU A 190 22.05 -16.12 1.18
CA GLU A 190 21.56 -17.30 0.49
C GLU A 190 20.74 -18.20 1.43
N GLY A 191 19.65 -18.73 0.94
CA GLY A 191 18.80 -19.71 1.60
C GLY A 191 17.32 -19.44 1.32
N GLY A 192 16.61 -20.41 0.73
CA GLY A 192 15.15 -20.42 0.67
C GLY A 192 14.55 -20.50 2.07
N GLY A 193 13.27 -20.13 2.21
CA GLY A 193 12.54 -20.27 3.47
C GLY A 193 12.71 -19.11 4.47
N ALA A 194 13.13 -17.93 4.03
CA ALA A 194 13.21 -16.75 4.90
C ALA A 194 11.82 -16.37 5.44
N ILE A 195 11.78 -15.96 6.71
CA ILE A 195 10.56 -15.41 7.32
C ILE A 195 10.51 -13.91 7.06
N TRP A 196 9.43 -13.47 6.44
CA TRP A 196 9.16 -12.08 6.09
C TRP A 196 8.16 -11.47 7.06
N LEU A 197 8.46 -10.29 7.57
CA LEU A 197 7.50 -9.55 8.38
C LEU A 197 6.40 -8.96 7.50
N ASP A 198 5.16 -9.32 7.76
CA ASP A 198 3.98 -8.73 7.15
C ASP A 198 3.26 -7.82 8.17
N GLN A 199 3.47 -6.52 8.04
CA GLN A 199 2.93 -5.51 8.93
C GLN A 199 1.87 -4.63 8.24
N ALA A 200 2.09 -4.28 6.98
CA ALA A 200 1.20 -3.38 6.26
C ALA A 200 -0.20 -4.00 6.07
N PRO A 201 -1.31 -3.23 6.21
CA PRO A 201 -2.65 -3.73 5.88
C PRO A 201 -2.72 -4.23 4.44
N PHE A 202 -3.46 -5.31 4.16
CA PHE A 202 -3.57 -5.84 2.80
C PHE A 202 -4.24 -4.88 1.81
N SER A 203 -4.95 -3.86 2.28
CA SER A 203 -5.46 -2.75 1.45
C SER A 203 -4.41 -1.69 1.11
N PHE A 204 -3.16 -1.87 1.53
CA PHE A 204 -2.02 -1.01 1.23
C PHE A 204 -0.98 -1.80 0.42
N ASP A 205 -0.48 -1.22 -0.69
CA ASP A 205 0.36 -1.91 -1.68
C ASP A 205 1.70 -2.42 -1.13
N LEU A 206 2.20 -1.82 -0.05
CA LEU A 206 3.40 -2.30 0.62
C LEU A 206 3.26 -3.77 1.06
N SER A 207 2.04 -4.23 1.42
CA SER A 207 1.78 -5.62 1.76
C SER A 207 2.03 -6.61 0.61
N VAL A 208 1.99 -6.12 -0.62
CA VAL A 208 2.32 -6.93 -1.81
C VAL A 208 3.81 -7.26 -1.84
N PHE A 209 4.65 -6.39 -1.28
CA PHE A 209 6.09 -6.62 -1.17
C PHE A 209 6.38 -7.88 -0.32
N GLU A 210 5.81 -7.89 0.91
CA GLU A 210 6.00 -9.02 1.82
C GLU A 210 5.37 -10.30 1.27
N LEU A 211 4.15 -10.19 0.72
CA LEU A 211 3.40 -11.32 0.18
C LEU A 211 4.09 -11.97 -1.01
N ALA A 212 4.55 -11.16 -1.97
CA ALA A 212 5.21 -11.63 -3.18
C ALA A 212 6.53 -12.33 -2.84
N GLY A 213 7.39 -11.66 -2.07
CA GLY A 213 8.71 -12.17 -1.70
C GLY A 213 8.63 -13.42 -0.84
N ALA A 214 7.79 -13.44 0.19
CA ALA A 214 7.65 -14.60 1.07
C ALA A 214 7.22 -15.85 0.30
N LEU A 215 6.09 -15.78 -0.39
CA LEU A 215 5.52 -16.97 -1.02
C LEU A 215 6.31 -17.46 -2.24
N ALA A 216 6.86 -16.55 -3.06
CA ALA A 216 7.65 -16.95 -4.22
C ALA A 216 9.03 -17.50 -3.86
N SER A 217 9.61 -17.11 -2.71
CA SER A 217 10.89 -17.63 -2.24
C SER A 217 10.79 -18.96 -1.50
N GLY A 218 9.58 -19.48 -1.26
CA GLY A 218 9.36 -20.64 -0.37
C GLY A 218 9.56 -20.27 1.11
N GLY A 219 9.45 -18.99 1.44
CA GLY A 219 9.55 -18.45 2.78
C GLY A 219 8.20 -18.46 3.53
N CYS A 220 8.17 -17.84 4.71
CA CYS A 220 6.96 -17.72 5.51
C CYS A 220 6.58 -16.25 5.68
N LEU A 221 5.33 -15.92 5.39
CA LEU A 221 4.74 -14.62 5.69
C LEU A 221 4.35 -14.57 7.16
N TYR A 222 5.07 -13.81 7.98
CA TYR A 222 4.76 -13.63 9.39
C TYR A 222 3.94 -12.36 9.61
N SER A 223 2.63 -12.52 9.72
CA SER A 223 1.68 -11.41 9.83
C SER A 223 1.51 -10.95 11.27
N LEU A 224 1.71 -9.65 11.53
CA LEU A 224 1.35 -9.02 12.79
C LEU A 224 -0.15 -8.70 12.82
N ALA A 225 -0.90 -9.41 13.65
CA ALA A 225 -2.30 -9.11 13.89
C ALA A 225 -2.48 -7.69 14.45
N PHE A 226 -3.63 -7.05 14.18
CA PHE A 226 -3.90 -5.69 14.64
C PHE A 226 -3.78 -5.55 16.16
N GLU A 227 -4.32 -6.50 16.93
CA GLU A 227 -4.26 -6.53 18.39
C GLU A 227 -2.83 -6.58 18.91
N THR A 228 -1.93 -7.21 18.16
CA THR A 228 -0.49 -7.23 18.46
C THR A 228 0.14 -5.87 18.20
N GLN A 229 -0.23 -5.21 17.08
CA GLN A 229 0.37 -3.94 16.68
C GLN A 229 0.01 -2.77 17.60
N VAL A 230 -1.18 -2.76 18.21
CA VAL A 230 -1.64 -1.66 19.09
C VAL A 230 -1.02 -1.72 20.49
N SER A 231 -0.32 -2.79 20.84
CA SER A 231 0.35 -2.97 22.13
C SER A 231 1.86 -3.13 21.96
N ALA A 232 2.64 -2.12 22.35
CA ALA A 232 4.10 -2.14 22.20
C ALA A 232 4.75 -3.38 22.85
N SER A 233 4.27 -3.83 24.02
CA SER A 233 4.79 -5.04 24.68
C SER A 233 4.39 -6.34 23.98
N ALA A 234 3.18 -6.42 23.41
CA ALA A 234 2.75 -7.56 22.61
C ALA A 234 3.53 -7.63 21.31
N GLN A 235 3.73 -6.49 20.66
CA GLN A 235 4.50 -6.37 19.42
C GLN A 235 5.95 -6.84 19.61
N LEU A 236 6.63 -6.39 20.65
CA LEU A 236 8.01 -6.84 20.93
C LEU A 236 8.10 -8.34 21.19
N ARG A 237 7.16 -8.91 21.96
CA ARG A 237 7.12 -10.37 22.18
C ARG A 237 6.91 -11.13 20.87
N ALA A 238 5.93 -10.70 20.07
CA ALA A 238 5.65 -11.32 18.78
C ALA A 238 6.87 -11.25 17.84
N LEU A 239 7.56 -10.11 17.82
CA LEU A 239 8.80 -9.95 17.06
C LEU A 239 9.91 -10.88 17.57
N ALA A 240 10.11 -10.99 18.90
CA ALA A 240 11.11 -11.89 19.48
C ALA A 240 10.86 -13.37 19.13
N GLU A 241 9.60 -13.77 18.97
CA GLU A 241 9.18 -15.14 18.66
C GLU A 241 9.09 -15.41 17.14
N SER A 242 9.31 -14.39 16.31
CA SER A 242 9.01 -14.44 14.87
C SER A 242 10.06 -15.16 14.03
N ASP A 243 11.34 -15.12 14.43
CA ASP A 243 12.50 -15.49 13.61
C ASP A 243 12.59 -14.73 12.26
N VAL A 244 12.02 -13.53 12.20
CA VAL A 244 12.01 -12.69 10.99
C VAL A 244 13.44 -12.44 10.49
N ARG A 245 13.63 -12.70 9.20
CA ARG A 245 14.88 -12.48 8.49
C ARG A 245 14.83 -11.26 7.57
N ILE A 246 13.65 -10.99 6.98
CA ILE A 246 13.41 -9.86 6.11
C ILE A 246 12.27 -9.01 6.68
N TRP A 247 12.56 -7.74 6.86
CA TRP A 247 11.64 -6.75 7.39
C TRP A 247 11.26 -5.78 6.28
N VAL A 248 9.99 -5.73 5.91
CA VAL A 248 9.46 -4.70 5.02
C VAL A 248 8.55 -3.80 5.82
N SER A 249 8.72 -2.50 5.75
CA SER A 249 7.81 -1.54 6.40
C SER A 249 8.00 -0.13 5.87
N THR A 250 7.14 0.78 6.33
CA THR A 250 7.44 2.22 6.25
C THR A 250 8.51 2.60 7.26
N PRO A 251 9.32 3.63 7.00
CA PRO A 251 10.25 4.18 7.98
C PRO A 251 9.60 4.56 9.31
N SER A 252 8.37 5.07 9.29
CA SER A 252 7.63 5.45 10.51
C SER A 252 7.34 4.26 11.42
N PHE A 253 7.04 3.08 10.89
CA PHE A 253 6.83 1.89 11.71
C PHE A 253 8.12 1.46 12.41
N ALA A 254 9.25 1.45 11.70
CA ALA A 254 10.55 1.17 12.30
C ALA A 254 10.94 2.22 13.35
N GLU A 255 10.63 3.50 13.13
CA GLU A 255 10.88 4.57 14.09
C GLU A 255 10.11 4.36 15.41
N VAL A 256 8.84 3.92 15.33
CA VAL A 256 8.06 3.52 16.51
C VAL A 256 8.73 2.37 17.25
N CYS A 257 9.22 1.34 16.55
CA CYS A 257 9.95 0.23 17.16
C CYS A 257 11.26 0.70 17.81
N LEU A 258 12.02 1.59 17.14
CA LEU A 258 13.27 2.16 17.64
C LEU A 258 13.10 3.01 18.92
N ALA A 259 11.89 3.48 19.22
CA ALA A 259 11.61 4.14 20.50
C ALA A 259 11.84 3.22 21.70
N ASN A 260 11.78 1.89 21.51
CA ASN A 260 12.15 0.91 22.51
C ASN A 260 13.64 0.53 22.40
N ALA A 261 14.36 0.56 23.55
CA ALA A 261 15.78 0.22 23.58
C ALA A 261 16.06 -1.27 23.33
N GLU A 262 15.08 -2.15 23.56
CA GLU A 262 15.19 -3.59 23.33
C GLU A 262 15.09 -3.95 21.84
N PHE A 263 14.59 -3.06 20.99
CA PHE A 263 14.53 -3.27 19.53
C PHE A 263 15.92 -3.14 18.91
N ARG A 264 16.63 -4.26 18.86
CA ARG A 264 18.00 -4.41 18.38
C ARG A 264 18.32 -5.88 18.04
N GLN A 265 19.52 -6.16 17.53
CA GLN A 265 19.91 -7.48 16.99
C GLN A 265 19.63 -8.65 17.94
N GLU A 266 19.81 -8.46 19.24
CA GLU A 266 19.57 -9.52 20.23
C GLU A 266 18.09 -9.91 20.34
N LEU A 267 17.16 -9.00 20.04
CA LEU A 267 15.73 -9.30 19.97
C LEU A 267 15.38 -10.06 18.70
N LEU A 268 16.02 -9.72 17.60
CA LEU A 268 15.78 -10.29 16.26
C LEU A 268 17.09 -10.86 15.69
N PRO A 269 17.60 -11.96 16.25
CA PRO A 269 18.92 -12.49 15.89
C PRO A 269 19.00 -12.99 14.45
N SER A 270 17.86 -13.34 13.84
CA SER A 270 17.77 -13.83 12.47
C SER A 270 17.67 -12.70 11.43
N LEU A 271 17.42 -11.45 11.85
CA LEU A 271 17.18 -10.33 10.93
C LEU A 271 18.45 -9.96 10.15
N ARG A 272 18.31 -9.86 8.82
CA ARG A 272 19.41 -9.57 7.89
C ARG A 272 19.11 -8.45 6.92
N LEU A 273 17.83 -8.10 6.72
CA LEU A 273 17.44 -7.12 5.73
C LEU A 273 16.26 -6.28 6.20
N PHE A 274 16.43 -4.97 6.16
CA PHE A 274 15.34 -3.99 6.19
C PHE A 274 15.10 -3.47 4.79
N VAL A 275 13.84 -3.43 4.36
CA VAL A 275 13.40 -2.80 3.11
C VAL A 275 12.38 -1.72 3.46
N PHE A 276 12.67 -0.49 3.10
CA PHE A 276 11.80 0.65 3.36
C PHE A 276 11.19 1.20 2.08
N CYS A 277 9.89 1.40 2.08
CA CYS A 277 9.14 2.05 1.02
C CYS A 277 8.01 2.91 1.62
N GLY A 278 7.42 3.75 0.79
CA GLY A 278 6.21 4.49 1.12
C GLY A 278 6.42 5.86 1.77
N GLU A 279 7.57 6.12 2.40
CA GLU A 279 7.92 7.41 3.00
C GLU A 279 9.39 7.73 2.79
N THR A 280 9.77 8.98 3.04
CA THR A 280 11.20 9.36 3.11
C THR A 280 11.85 8.70 4.32
N LEU A 281 12.94 7.95 4.10
CA LEU A 281 13.75 7.37 5.17
C LEU A 281 14.67 8.46 5.75
N PRO A 282 14.53 8.83 7.05
CA PRO A 282 15.43 9.81 7.65
C PRO A 282 16.80 9.21 7.95
N ASN A 283 17.86 10.03 7.79
CA ASN A 283 19.23 9.65 8.12
C ASN A 283 19.35 9.11 9.55
N MET A 284 18.71 9.77 10.54
CA MET A 284 18.74 9.34 11.93
C MET A 284 18.09 7.94 12.15
N VAL A 285 17.01 7.62 11.42
CA VAL A 285 16.38 6.29 11.50
C VAL A 285 17.30 5.24 10.90
N ALA A 286 17.85 5.50 9.71
CA ALA A 286 18.80 4.60 9.06
C ALA A 286 20.05 4.38 9.92
N SER A 287 20.65 5.44 10.47
CA SER A 287 21.82 5.37 11.35
C SER A 287 21.56 4.49 12.59
N ARG A 288 20.42 4.70 13.27
CA ARG A 288 20.07 3.89 14.45
C ARG A 288 19.81 2.43 14.11
N LEU A 289 19.24 2.14 12.94
CA LEU A 289 19.03 0.76 12.50
C LEU A 289 20.38 0.07 12.25
N LEU A 290 21.28 0.70 11.50
CA LEU A 290 22.62 0.17 11.23
C LEU A 290 23.44 -0.02 12.52
N GLU A 291 23.30 0.87 13.52
CA GLU A 291 23.93 0.73 14.82
C GLU A 291 23.37 -0.45 15.63
N ARG A 292 22.02 -0.58 15.69
CA ARG A 292 21.35 -1.58 16.53
C ARG A 292 21.27 -2.97 15.90
N PHE A 293 21.37 -3.05 14.56
CA PHE A 293 21.30 -4.29 13.77
C PHE A 293 22.53 -4.41 12.87
N PRO A 294 23.73 -4.62 13.44
CA PRO A 294 24.98 -4.62 12.67
C PRO A 294 25.09 -5.78 11.66
N GLU A 295 24.23 -6.81 11.78
CA GLU A 295 24.16 -7.93 10.85
C GLU A 295 23.12 -7.72 9.73
N ALA A 296 22.32 -6.64 9.80
CA ALA A 296 21.27 -6.36 8.85
C ALA A 296 21.67 -5.22 7.90
N ARG A 297 21.29 -5.36 6.63
CA ARG A 297 21.40 -4.31 5.61
C ARG A 297 20.13 -3.47 5.59
N VAL A 298 20.23 -2.24 5.13
CA VAL A 298 19.10 -1.31 5.00
C VAL A 298 18.95 -0.91 3.55
N LEU A 299 17.85 -1.30 2.91
CA LEU A 299 17.48 -0.86 1.57
C LEU A 299 16.41 0.23 1.64
N ASN A 300 16.64 1.32 0.90
CA ASN A 300 15.65 2.36 0.65
C ASN A 300 15.10 2.19 -0.76
N THR A 301 13.77 2.16 -0.90
CA THR A 301 13.09 1.93 -2.18
C THR A 301 12.04 3.01 -2.43
N TYR A 302 11.68 3.20 -3.69
CA TYR A 302 10.64 4.14 -4.10
C TYR A 302 9.78 3.55 -5.21
N GLY A 303 8.50 3.84 -5.14
CA GLY A 303 7.52 3.61 -6.18
C GLY A 303 6.12 4.02 -5.73
N PRO A 304 5.24 4.34 -6.67
CA PRO A 304 3.80 4.50 -6.44
C PRO A 304 3.07 3.18 -6.70
N THR A 305 1.86 3.05 -6.17
CA THR A 305 0.96 1.91 -6.42
C THR A 305 0.74 1.70 -7.92
N GLU A 306 0.69 2.78 -8.70
CA GLU A 306 0.53 2.78 -10.15
C GLU A 306 1.74 2.20 -10.93
N SER A 307 2.80 1.83 -10.23
CA SER A 307 3.96 1.14 -10.82
C SER A 307 4.36 -0.11 -10.05
N THR A 308 3.37 -0.76 -9.41
CA THR A 308 3.50 -2.01 -8.64
C THR A 308 4.51 -1.87 -7.51
N VAL A 309 4.10 -1.21 -6.45
CA VAL A 309 4.78 -1.04 -5.15
C VAL A 309 6.06 -0.21 -5.19
N ALA A 310 7.11 -0.71 -5.86
CA ALA A 310 8.42 -0.05 -5.91
C ALA A 310 9.14 -0.31 -7.23
N VAL A 311 9.93 0.67 -7.68
CA VAL A 311 10.67 0.63 -8.95
C VAL A 311 12.14 0.99 -8.83
N THR A 312 12.58 1.44 -7.65
CA THR A 312 14.00 1.74 -7.39
C THR A 312 14.45 1.13 -6.08
N SER A 313 15.75 0.92 -5.93
CA SER A 313 16.36 0.54 -4.66
C SER A 313 17.80 1.02 -4.55
N THR A 314 18.23 1.29 -3.31
CA THR A 314 19.62 1.52 -2.96
C THR A 314 19.90 0.99 -1.55
N GLU A 315 21.10 0.48 -1.33
CA GLU A 315 21.57 0.13 0.00
C GLU A 315 22.09 1.38 0.70
N ILE A 316 21.62 1.62 1.90
CA ILE A 316 22.07 2.74 2.72
C ILE A 316 23.29 2.33 3.52
N THR A 317 24.42 3.00 3.26
CA THR A 317 25.67 2.76 4.01
C THR A 317 25.71 3.60 5.30
N PRO A 318 26.56 3.21 6.28
CA PRO A 318 26.79 4.03 7.46
C PRO A 318 27.22 5.47 7.15
N GLU A 319 28.02 5.66 6.09
CA GLU A 319 28.49 6.98 5.64
C GLU A 319 27.34 7.86 5.14
N MET A 320 26.44 7.28 4.31
CA MET A 320 25.21 7.97 3.86
C MET A 320 24.32 8.36 5.03
N ALA A 321 24.10 7.42 5.96
CA ALA A 321 23.23 7.63 7.12
C ALA A 321 23.79 8.67 8.11
N ALA A 322 25.11 8.85 8.17
CA ALA A 322 25.79 9.85 9.00
C ALA A 322 25.83 11.25 8.37
N GLY A 323 25.51 11.38 7.08
CA GLY A 323 25.46 12.66 6.37
C GLY A 323 24.21 13.48 6.69
N ASP A 324 24.22 14.73 6.23
CA ASP A 324 23.09 15.66 6.36
C ASP A 324 22.19 15.68 5.10
N ASP A 325 22.68 15.16 3.97
CA ASP A 325 21.94 15.11 2.71
C ASP A 325 20.80 14.08 2.78
N PRO A 326 19.65 14.36 2.15
CA PRO A 326 18.57 13.39 2.05
C PRO A 326 19.04 12.07 1.40
N LEU A 327 18.66 10.95 1.99
CA LEU A 327 19.04 9.65 1.46
C LEU A 327 18.43 9.41 0.07
N PRO A 328 19.20 8.89 -0.91
CA PRO A 328 18.68 8.54 -2.22
C PRO A 328 17.66 7.40 -2.11
N VAL A 329 16.76 7.31 -3.07
CA VAL A 329 15.81 6.21 -3.18
C VAL A 329 16.24 5.19 -4.25
N GLY A 330 17.35 5.42 -4.89
CA GLY A 330 18.08 4.43 -5.64
C GLY A 330 17.93 4.46 -7.16
N ALA A 331 18.61 3.50 -7.78
CA ALA A 331 18.56 3.29 -9.22
C ALA A 331 17.30 2.49 -9.62
N PRO A 332 16.80 2.67 -10.84
CA PRO A 332 15.65 1.91 -11.34
C PRO A 332 15.99 0.42 -11.45
N ARG A 333 15.00 -0.42 -11.15
CA ARG A 333 15.08 -1.88 -11.35
C ARG A 333 15.20 -2.23 -12.84
N PRO A 334 15.71 -3.44 -13.18
CA PRO A 334 15.66 -3.93 -14.55
C PRO A 334 14.23 -3.90 -15.13
N GLY A 335 14.08 -3.49 -16.38
CA GLY A 335 12.78 -3.33 -17.03
C GLY A 335 12.06 -2.00 -16.75
N THR A 336 12.66 -1.13 -15.95
CA THR A 336 12.15 0.21 -15.64
C THR A 336 13.14 1.28 -16.07
N ARG A 337 12.64 2.36 -16.64
CA ARG A 337 13.36 3.60 -16.92
C ARG A 337 12.71 4.75 -16.19
N LEU A 338 13.51 5.62 -15.62
CA LEU A 338 13.07 6.87 -15.03
C LEU A 338 13.45 8.02 -15.95
N ARG A 339 12.51 8.97 -16.12
CA ARG A 339 12.78 10.26 -16.73
C ARG A 339 12.42 11.37 -15.75
N ILE A 340 13.22 12.40 -15.72
CA ILE A 340 12.90 13.63 -15.01
C ILE A 340 12.52 14.65 -16.06
N VAL A 341 11.31 15.18 -15.97
CA VAL A 341 10.80 16.11 -16.99
C VAL A 341 10.45 17.48 -16.38
N ASP A 342 10.65 18.52 -17.17
CA ASP A 342 10.24 19.88 -16.82
C ASP A 342 8.73 20.12 -17.03
N ALA A 343 8.28 21.36 -16.84
CA ALA A 343 6.88 21.76 -17.02
C ALA A 343 6.37 21.60 -18.47
N ASP A 344 7.26 21.61 -19.44
CA ASP A 344 6.96 21.42 -20.87
C ASP A 344 7.03 19.94 -21.28
N GLY A 345 7.40 19.04 -20.34
CA GLY A 345 7.53 17.60 -20.57
C GLY A 345 8.86 17.18 -21.23
N LEU A 346 9.83 18.08 -21.27
CA LEU A 346 11.18 17.81 -21.80
C LEU A 346 12.08 17.21 -20.73
N ASP A 347 13.00 16.32 -21.15
CA ASP A 347 13.95 15.70 -20.22
C ASP A 347 14.90 16.72 -19.60
N CYS A 348 15.02 16.69 -18.29
CA CYS A 348 15.97 17.48 -17.51
C CYS A 348 17.38 16.86 -17.57
N ALA A 349 18.41 17.70 -17.47
CA ALA A 349 19.79 17.23 -17.27
C ALA A 349 19.96 16.60 -15.88
N ALA A 350 20.95 15.71 -15.75
CA ALA A 350 21.33 15.14 -14.44
C ALA A 350 21.59 16.27 -13.41
N GLY A 351 21.18 16.05 -12.17
CA GLY A 351 21.25 17.03 -11.08
C GLY A 351 20.15 18.12 -11.12
N THR A 352 19.22 18.07 -12.08
CA THR A 352 18.10 19.02 -12.19
C THR A 352 16.82 18.39 -11.71
N PHE A 353 16.08 19.10 -10.82
CA PHE A 353 14.79 18.66 -10.34
C PHE A 353 13.67 18.87 -11.35
N GLY A 354 12.77 17.92 -11.46
CA GLY A 354 11.57 17.94 -12.28
C GLY A 354 10.58 16.86 -11.86
N GLU A 355 9.55 16.64 -12.65
CA GLU A 355 8.60 15.56 -12.40
C GLU A 355 9.20 14.20 -12.77
N VAL A 356 9.05 13.24 -11.87
CA VAL A 356 9.45 11.84 -12.12
C VAL A 356 8.41 11.17 -13.02
N VAL A 357 8.85 10.66 -14.16
CA VAL A 357 8.06 9.80 -15.06
C VAL A 357 8.65 8.41 -15.04
N ILE A 358 7.79 7.41 -14.81
CA ILE A 358 8.17 5.99 -14.80
C ILE A 358 7.75 5.36 -16.11
N GLU A 359 8.67 4.66 -16.77
CA GLU A 359 8.43 3.90 -18.00
C GLU A 359 8.83 2.46 -17.74
N GLY A 360 7.96 1.47 -18.04
CA GLY A 360 8.39 0.09 -17.85
C GLY A 360 7.28 -0.94 -17.68
N ASP A 361 7.74 -2.12 -17.35
CA ASP A 361 6.98 -3.37 -17.33
C ASP A 361 6.21 -3.62 -16.03
N THR A 362 6.31 -2.70 -15.06
CA THR A 362 5.52 -2.70 -13.82
C THR A 362 4.51 -1.56 -13.75
N VAL A 363 4.44 -0.71 -14.79
CA VAL A 363 3.43 0.34 -14.85
C VAL A 363 2.05 -0.29 -15.03
N ALA A 364 1.12 0.05 -14.13
CA ALA A 364 -0.23 -0.46 -14.06
C ALA A 364 -1.01 -0.33 -15.38
N HIS A 365 -2.10 -1.10 -15.50
CA HIS A 365 -3.00 -0.98 -16.65
C HIS A 365 -3.68 0.40 -16.69
N GLY A 366 -4.10 0.90 -15.52
CA GLY A 366 -4.79 2.16 -15.36
C GLY A 366 -5.60 2.21 -14.07
N TYR A 367 -6.61 3.07 -14.05
CA TYR A 367 -7.58 3.14 -12.96
C TYR A 367 -8.90 2.47 -13.34
N PHE A 368 -9.33 1.52 -12.56
CA PHE A 368 -10.54 0.70 -12.79
C PHE A 368 -11.77 1.57 -13.05
N GLY A 369 -12.38 1.41 -14.22
CA GLY A 369 -13.57 2.16 -14.65
C GLY A 369 -13.39 3.68 -14.73
N ARG A 370 -12.13 4.19 -14.80
CA ARG A 370 -11.83 5.63 -14.80
C ARG A 370 -10.86 6.02 -15.91
N ASP A 371 -11.30 5.83 -17.17
CA ASP A 371 -10.53 6.23 -18.36
C ASP A 371 -10.21 7.73 -18.36
N ASP A 372 -11.11 8.54 -17.77
CA ASP A 372 -10.93 9.97 -17.59
C ASP A 372 -9.70 10.32 -16.74
N LEU A 373 -9.43 9.56 -15.67
CA LEU A 373 -8.24 9.73 -14.84
C LEU A 373 -7.03 9.03 -15.44
N THR A 374 -7.23 7.84 -16.02
CA THR A 374 -6.16 7.07 -16.65
C THR A 374 -5.45 7.88 -17.71
N SER A 375 -6.19 8.48 -18.64
CA SER A 375 -5.63 9.27 -19.74
C SER A 375 -4.86 10.53 -19.31
N GLN A 376 -5.03 11.00 -18.08
CA GLN A 376 -4.32 12.18 -17.56
C GLN A 376 -2.88 11.88 -17.13
N VAL A 377 -2.61 10.66 -16.67
CA VAL A 377 -1.32 10.32 -16.03
C VAL A 377 -0.65 9.10 -16.61
N PHE A 378 -1.40 8.21 -17.27
CA PHE A 378 -0.83 7.07 -18.00
C PHE A 378 -0.68 7.38 -19.48
N GLY A 379 0.34 6.79 -20.10
CA GLY A 379 0.63 6.94 -21.50
C GLY A 379 1.45 5.76 -22.03
N THR A 380 2.02 5.95 -23.21
CA THR A 380 2.89 4.98 -23.86
C THR A 380 4.10 5.71 -24.44
N SER A 381 5.28 5.15 -24.26
CA SER A 381 6.52 5.55 -24.93
C SER A 381 7.11 4.37 -25.70
N VAL A 382 8.20 4.61 -26.41
CA VAL A 382 8.94 3.56 -27.12
C VAL A 382 10.34 3.46 -26.49
N VAL A 383 10.67 2.30 -25.96
CA VAL A 383 11.98 1.96 -25.41
C VAL A 383 12.50 0.73 -26.16
N ASP A 384 13.69 0.81 -26.75
CA ASP A 384 14.30 -0.26 -27.55
C ASP A 384 13.35 -0.84 -28.63
N ASP A 385 12.71 0.06 -29.38
CA ASP A 385 11.72 -0.24 -30.44
C ASP A 385 10.46 -1.00 -29.95
N LYS A 386 10.18 -1.01 -28.65
CA LYS A 386 9.00 -1.63 -28.07
C LYS A 386 8.13 -0.59 -27.35
N PRO A 387 6.80 -0.67 -27.52
CA PRO A 387 5.90 0.16 -26.74
C PRO A 387 5.95 -0.27 -25.26
N VAL A 388 6.12 0.69 -24.35
CA VAL A 388 6.06 0.49 -22.91
C VAL A 388 5.08 1.47 -22.30
N ARG A 389 4.39 1.07 -21.23
CA ARG A 389 3.53 1.97 -20.47
C ARG A 389 4.36 3.00 -19.72
N THR A 390 3.79 4.20 -19.57
CA THR A 390 4.37 5.30 -18.82
C THR A 390 3.40 5.80 -17.76
N TYR A 391 3.95 6.31 -16.67
CA TYR A 391 3.17 6.91 -15.60
C TYR A 391 3.82 8.22 -15.12
N ARG A 392 3.04 9.31 -15.15
CA ARG A 392 3.42 10.60 -14.58
C ARG A 392 3.09 10.61 -13.10
N THR A 393 4.10 10.64 -12.25
CA THR A 393 3.91 10.39 -10.82
C THR A 393 3.36 11.57 -10.04
N GLY A 394 3.59 12.81 -10.53
CA GLY A 394 3.40 14.03 -9.76
C GLY A 394 4.41 14.19 -8.62
N ASP A 395 5.44 13.34 -8.57
CA ASP A 395 6.55 13.44 -7.63
C ASP A 395 7.67 14.30 -8.20
N GLU A 396 8.32 15.10 -7.36
CA GLU A 396 9.49 15.89 -7.72
C GLU A 396 10.76 15.15 -7.32
N GLY A 397 11.64 14.94 -8.29
CA GLY A 397 12.92 14.26 -8.07
C GLY A 397 13.99 14.70 -9.06
N MET A 398 15.20 14.24 -8.86
CA MET A 398 16.30 14.36 -9.81
C MET A 398 17.08 13.05 -9.91
N LEU A 399 17.68 12.79 -11.06
CA LEU A 399 18.69 11.75 -11.21
C LEU A 399 20.06 12.40 -11.08
N ASP A 400 20.93 11.82 -10.26
CA ASP A 400 22.32 12.24 -10.18
C ASP A 400 23.15 11.66 -11.35
N GLU A 401 24.48 11.91 -11.35
CA GLU A 401 25.39 11.44 -12.41
C GLU A 401 25.53 9.91 -12.43
N ASP A 402 25.26 9.23 -11.29
CA ASP A 402 25.27 7.77 -11.14
C ASP A 402 23.89 7.13 -11.43
N GLY A 403 22.89 7.94 -11.81
CA GLY A 403 21.54 7.50 -12.11
C GLY A 403 20.70 7.15 -10.87
N GLN A 404 21.12 7.59 -9.67
CA GLN A 404 20.34 7.42 -8.46
C GLN A 404 19.23 8.47 -8.40
N LEU A 405 18.02 8.06 -8.07
CA LEU A 405 16.90 8.98 -7.85
C LEU A 405 16.97 9.60 -6.45
N HIS A 406 16.92 10.91 -6.42
CA HIS A 406 16.74 11.71 -5.22
C HIS A 406 15.33 12.30 -5.22
N PHE A 407 14.51 11.89 -4.27
CA PHE A 407 13.14 12.36 -4.10
C PHE A 407 13.12 13.63 -3.26
N ARG A 408 12.34 14.65 -3.67
CA ARG A 408 12.22 15.92 -2.93
C ARG A 408 10.83 16.15 -2.34
N GLY A 409 9.80 15.60 -2.95
CA GLY A 409 8.43 15.81 -2.48
C GLY A 409 7.38 15.61 -3.57
N ARG A 410 6.21 16.21 -3.37
CA ARG A 410 5.08 16.17 -4.32
C ARG A 410 4.90 17.52 -5.00
N LEU A 411 4.55 17.48 -6.27
CA LEU A 411 4.14 18.67 -7.06
C LEU A 411 2.68 19.05 -6.82
N ASP A 412 1.87 18.12 -6.29
CA ASP A 412 0.44 18.26 -6.03
C ASP A 412 0.10 18.32 -4.54
N LEU A 413 -1.18 18.11 -4.21
CA LEU A 413 -1.72 18.16 -2.84
C LEU A 413 -1.74 16.80 -2.14
N GLN A 414 -1.04 15.83 -2.66
CA GLN A 414 -0.89 14.55 -1.98
C GLN A 414 0.20 14.64 -0.91
N VAL A 415 -0.01 13.91 0.16
CA VAL A 415 0.98 13.76 1.23
C VAL A 415 1.09 12.29 1.63
N LYS A 416 2.24 11.91 2.16
CA LYS A 416 2.43 10.61 2.79
C LYS A 416 2.50 10.81 4.30
N LEU A 417 1.61 10.13 5.04
CA LEU A 417 1.56 10.17 6.50
C LEU A 417 1.49 8.75 7.04
N ASN A 418 2.50 8.34 7.79
CA ASN A 418 2.65 6.96 8.29
C ASN A 418 2.56 5.92 7.16
N GLY A 419 3.12 6.24 5.98
CA GLY A 419 3.09 5.42 4.78
C GLY A 419 1.84 5.55 3.91
N PHE A 420 0.74 6.00 4.48
CA PHE A 420 -0.50 6.14 3.71
C PHE A 420 -0.43 7.35 2.77
N ARG A 421 -0.77 7.10 1.50
CA ARG A 421 -0.93 8.15 0.48
C ARG A 421 -2.27 8.83 0.68
N ILE A 422 -2.26 10.11 0.96
CA ILE A 422 -3.45 10.90 1.31
C ILE A 422 -3.60 12.05 0.34
N GLU A 423 -4.75 12.11 -0.32
CA GLU A 423 -5.21 13.26 -1.06
C GLU A 423 -5.84 14.26 -0.09
N LEU A 424 -5.21 15.41 0.13
CA LEU A 424 -5.79 16.45 1.00
C LEU A 424 -7.15 16.91 0.48
N GLY A 425 -7.35 16.91 -0.84
CA GLY A 425 -8.62 17.23 -1.49
C GLY A 425 -9.77 16.30 -1.12
N GLU A 426 -9.50 15.01 -0.88
CA GLU A 426 -10.52 14.05 -0.41
C GLU A 426 -11.06 14.44 0.96
N ILE A 427 -10.18 14.81 1.88
CA ILE A 427 -10.58 15.25 3.22
C ILE A 427 -11.38 16.57 3.15
N GLU A 428 -10.94 17.50 2.30
CA GLU A 428 -11.62 18.77 2.09
C GLU A 428 -13.04 18.58 1.55
N GLU A 429 -13.19 17.65 0.60
CA GLU A 429 -14.51 17.33 0.03
C GLU A 429 -15.43 16.70 1.07
N GLN A 430 -14.93 15.77 1.89
CA GLN A 430 -15.74 15.20 2.98
C GLN A 430 -16.12 16.25 4.03
N LEU A 431 -15.25 17.20 4.34
CA LEU A 431 -15.56 18.34 5.21
C LEU A 431 -16.65 19.22 4.60
N ARG A 432 -16.55 19.58 3.31
CA ARG A 432 -17.55 20.43 2.61
C ARG A 432 -18.94 19.80 2.51
N ARG A 433 -19.04 18.48 2.59
CA ARG A 433 -20.35 17.78 2.64
C ARG A 433 -21.06 17.90 3.98
N LEU A 434 -20.37 18.38 5.02
CA LEU A 434 -20.98 18.57 6.32
C LEU A 434 -21.74 19.89 6.37
N PRO A 435 -23.04 19.92 6.78
CA PRO A 435 -23.88 21.12 6.76
C PRO A 435 -23.31 22.28 7.57
N GLU A 436 -22.52 22.01 8.60
CA GLU A 436 -21.89 22.99 9.46
C GLU A 436 -20.62 23.63 8.89
N VAL A 437 -20.17 23.19 7.69
CA VAL A 437 -18.96 23.66 7.02
C VAL A 437 -19.31 24.47 5.78
N ALA A 438 -18.95 25.76 5.77
CA ALA A 438 -19.09 26.63 4.60
C ALA A 438 -17.91 26.47 3.62
N ALA A 439 -16.69 26.34 4.15
CA ALA A 439 -15.49 26.10 3.37
C ALA A 439 -14.46 25.33 4.21
N ALA A 440 -13.63 24.55 3.54
CA ALA A 440 -12.56 23.80 4.18
C ALA A 440 -11.31 23.73 3.31
N ALA A 441 -10.16 23.77 3.97
CA ALA A 441 -8.85 23.48 3.40
C ALA A 441 -8.08 22.58 4.37
N VAL A 442 -7.23 21.71 3.85
CA VAL A 442 -6.38 20.85 4.67
C VAL A 442 -4.91 21.09 4.33
N THR A 443 -4.07 21.17 5.34
CA THR A 443 -2.62 21.30 5.20
C THR A 443 -1.92 20.21 5.98
N ALA A 444 -0.72 19.85 5.53
CA ALA A 444 0.19 18.98 6.27
C ALA A 444 1.10 19.83 7.17
N ALA A 445 1.24 19.42 8.41
CA ALA A 445 2.24 19.98 9.32
C ALA A 445 3.51 19.12 9.25
N TYR A 446 4.65 19.76 9.05
CA TYR A 446 5.94 19.09 8.92
C TYR A 446 6.76 19.19 10.22
N ARG A 447 7.51 18.14 10.50
CA ARG A 447 8.54 18.11 11.53
C ARG A 447 9.73 17.32 10.99
N GLU A 448 10.92 17.93 11.03
CA GLU A 448 12.14 17.29 10.56
C GLU A 448 12.04 16.75 9.12
N GLY A 449 11.37 17.52 8.23
CA GLY A 449 11.18 17.16 6.82
C GLY A 449 10.07 16.14 6.53
N LYS A 450 9.42 15.56 7.56
CA LYS A 450 8.32 14.62 7.43
C LYS A 450 6.97 15.24 7.75
N VAL A 451 5.91 14.69 7.16
CA VAL A 451 4.54 15.02 7.56
C VAL A 451 4.28 14.43 8.94
N SER A 452 4.02 15.30 9.91
CA SER A 452 3.75 14.94 11.30
C SER A 452 2.27 14.69 11.56
N HIS A 453 1.42 15.51 10.96
CA HIS A 453 -0.03 15.39 11.08
C HIS A 453 -0.74 16.33 10.10
N LEU A 454 -2.04 16.08 9.91
CA LEU A 454 -2.93 16.93 9.10
C LEU A 454 -3.62 17.97 9.98
N VAL A 455 -3.86 19.16 9.40
CA VAL A 455 -4.59 20.27 10.00
C VAL A 455 -5.74 20.65 9.07
N ALA A 456 -6.99 20.56 9.54
CA ALA A 456 -8.14 21.07 8.83
C ALA A 456 -8.38 22.54 9.21
N HIS A 457 -8.48 23.41 8.23
CA HIS A 457 -8.89 24.81 8.37
C HIS A 457 -10.34 24.92 7.91
N VAL A 458 -11.25 25.23 8.82
CA VAL A 458 -12.69 25.18 8.58
C VAL A 458 -13.31 26.54 8.77
N VAL A 459 -14.06 26.99 7.75
CA VAL A 459 -14.96 28.14 7.88
C VAL A 459 -16.34 27.57 8.21
N PRO A 460 -16.90 27.86 9.40
CA PRO A 460 -18.19 27.33 9.79
C PRO A 460 -19.32 28.04 9.02
N SER A 461 -20.38 27.30 8.68
CA SER A 461 -21.59 27.85 8.01
C SER A 461 -22.46 28.66 8.94
N ARG A 462 -22.27 28.53 10.24
CA ARG A 462 -23.00 29.23 11.34
C ARG A 462 -22.05 29.50 12.51
N PRO A 463 -22.35 30.44 13.40
CA PRO A 463 -21.56 30.64 14.61
C PRO A 463 -21.44 29.35 15.40
N LEU A 464 -20.25 29.11 15.99
CA LEU A 464 -20.00 27.92 16.81
C LEU A 464 -20.94 27.95 18.05
N GLU A 465 -21.61 26.83 18.29
CA GLU A 465 -22.50 26.68 19.46
C GLU A 465 -21.73 26.24 20.71
N GLN A 466 -20.57 25.61 20.50
CA GLN A 466 -19.69 25.12 21.54
C GLN A 466 -18.26 25.69 21.39
N THR A 467 -17.36 25.26 22.27
CA THR A 467 -15.96 25.66 22.14
C THR A 467 -15.37 25.10 20.84
N PRO A 468 -14.42 25.80 20.19
CA PRO A 468 -13.75 25.31 18.96
C PRO A 468 -13.20 23.89 19.10
N PHE A 469 -12.72 23.52 20.30
CA PHE A 469 -12.24 22.17 20.58
C PHE A 469 -13.36 21.11 20.48
N ARG A 470 -14.53 21.37 21.07
CA ARG A 470 -15.67 20.42 21.01
C ARG A 470 -16.27 20.31 19.62
N GLU A 471 -16.42 21.43 18.92
CA GLU A 471 -16.87 21.43 17.52
C GLU A 471 -15.88 20.66 16.62
N GLY A 472 -14.57 20.86 16.83
CA GLY A 472 -13.54 20.12 16.11
C GLY A 472 -13.58 18.62 16.37
N LEU A 473 -13.88 18.19 17.62
CA LEU A 473 -14.09 16.77 17.93
C LEU A 473 -15.31 16.20 17.19
N ALA A 474 -16.43 16.92 17.18
CA ALA A 474 -17.65 16.51 16.50
C ALA A 474 -17.41 16.32 14.99
N LEU A 475 -16.70 17.26 14.34
CA LEU A 475 -16.31 17.12 12.93
C LEU A 475 -15.45 15.88 12.69
N LYS A 476 -14.47 15.61 13.55
CA LYS A 476 -13.61 14.41 13.43
C LYS A 476 -14.42 13.12 13.55
N GLU A 477 -15.34 13.01 14.51
CA GLU A 477 -16.20 11.84 14.65
C GLU A 477 -17.06 11.59 13.41
N ARG A 478 -17.55 12.65 12.77
CA ARG A 478 -18.28 12.54 11.51
C ARG A 478 -17.39 12.09 10.36
N LEU A 479 -16.17 12.61 10.25
CA LEU A 479 -15.21 12.19 9.23
C LEU A 479 -14.84 10.71 9.35
N LYS A 480 -14.74 10.16 10.57
CA LYS A 480 -14.45 8.73 10.79
C LYS A 480 -15.46 7.77 10.14
N THR A 481 -16.67 8.26 9.85
CA THR A 481 -17.68 7.43 9.17
C THR A 481 -17.41 7.24 7.69
N THR A 482 -16.61 8.12 7.06
CA THR A 482 -16.34 8.13 5.62
C THR A 482 -14.87 7.97 5.27
N LEU A 483 -13.97 8.45 6.13
CA LEU A 483 -12.53 8.44 5.91
C LEU A 483 -11.83 7.43 6.82
N PRO A 484 -10.79 6.75 6.32
CA PRO A 484 -9.89 5.95 7.13
C PRO A 484 -9.28 6.76 8.28
N HIS A 485 -8.95 6.11 9.38
CA HIS A 485 -8.45 6.78 10.59
C HIS A 485 -7.18 7.62 10.34
N TYR A 486 -6.31 7.17 9.43
CA TYR A 486 -5.06 7.87 9.08
C TYR A 486 -5.30 9.17 8.29
N MET A 487 -6.49 9.36 7.70
CA MET A 487 -6.88 10.59 7.01
C MET A 487 -7.54 11.61 7.93
N ILE A 488 -7.83 11.28 9.19
CA ILE A 488 -8.51 12.18 10.12
C ILE A 488 -7.53 13.28 10.61
N PRO A 489 -7.80 14.57 10.36
CA PRO A 489 -6.93 15.65 10.80
C PRO A 489 -6.73 15.65 12.31
N LYS A 490 -5.47 15.72 12.76
CA LYS A 490 -5.15 15.81 14.20
C LYS A 490 -5.68 17.09 14.83
N LYS A 491 -5.66 18.19 14.06
CA LYS A 491 -6.17 19.51 14.49
C LYS A 491 -7.27 19.99 13.57
N VAL A 492 -8.24 20.72 14.14
CA VAL A 492 -9.23 21.51 13.41
C VAL A 492 -9.07 22.95 13.87
N ALA A 493 -8.79 23.84 12.93
CA ALA A 493 -8.63 25.27 13.14
C ALA A 493 -9.82 26.00 12.48
N PHE A 494 -10.67 26.62 13.29
CA PHE A 494 -11.77 27.43 12.76
C PHE A 494 -11.26 28.79 12.31
N ARG A 495 -11.75 29.25 11.17
CA ARG A 495 -11.37 30.50 10.51
C ARG A 495 -12.61 31.30 10.13
N GLU A 496 -12.47 32.63 10.06
CA GLU A 496 -13.50 33.51 9.49
C GLU A 496 -13.54 33.39 7.96
N SER A 497 -12.38 33.23 7.33
CA SER A 497 -12.23 33.02 5.89
C SER A 497 -10.96 32.23 5.59
N LEU A 498 -10.89 31.63 4.39
CA LEU A 498 -9.65 31.02 3.88
C LEU A 498 -8.87 32.08 3.10
N PRO A 499 -7.52 32.19 3.30
CA PRO A 499 -6.71 33.13 2.56
C PRO A 499 -6.63 32.75 1.09
N MET A 500 -6.64 33.75 0.23
CA MET A 500 -6.56 33.58 -1.22
C MET A 500 -5.30 34.28 -1.75
N THR A 501 -4.68 33.69 -2.75
CA THR A 501 -3.59 34.32 -3.50
C THR A 501 -4.12 35.48 -4.36
N GLY A 502 -3.25 36.35 -4.85
CA GLY A 502 -3.63 37.45 -5.75
C GLY A 502 -4.39 37.00 -7.03
N ASN A 503 -4.27 35.72 -7.41
CA ASN A 503 -4.93 35.14 -8.56
C ASN A 503 -6.24 34.38 -8.20
N GLY A 504 -6.77 34.57 -6.99
CA GLY A 504 -8.00 33.95 -6.53
C GLY A 504 -7.91 32.45 -6.22
N LYS A 505 -6.71 31.89 -6.04
CA LYS A 505 -6.49 30.51 -5.59
C LYS A 505 -6.26 30.49 -4.08
N LEU A 506 -6.60 29.37 -3.44
CA LEU A 506 -6.33 29.16 -2.02
C LEU A 506 -4.82 29.27 -1.70
N ASP A 507 -4.47 30.14 -0.74
CA ASP A 507 -3.10 30.26 -0.25
C ASP A 507 -2.80 29.26 0.86
N ARG A 508 -2.42 28.06 0.47
CA ARG A 508 -2.08 26.98 1.41
C ARG A 508 -0.79 27.24 2.18
N ARG A 509 0.16 28.00 1.61
CA ARG A 509 1.40 28.38 2.31
C ARG A 509 1.08 29.32 3.47
N GLY A 510 0.26 30.33 3.22
CA GLY A 510 -0.19 31.23 4.28
C GLY A 510 -0.97 30.51 5.40
N LEU A 511 -1.72 29.43 5.06
CA LEU A 511 -2.38 28.59 6.06
C LEU A 511 -1.39 27.76 6.89
N ALA A 512 -0.35 27.19 6.27
CA ALA A 512 0.65 26.36 6.95
C ALA A 512 1.55 27.16 7.90
N ASP A 513 1.88 28.42 7.55
CA ASP A 513 2.75 29.29 8.32
C ASP A 513 2.07 29.92 9.55
N THR A 514 0.73 29.79 9.65
CA THR A 514 -0.01 30.32 10.80
C THR A 514 0.28 29.44 12.03
N LYS A 515 1.08 29.95 12.98
CA LYS A 515 1.33 29.29 14.28
C LYS A 515 0.01 29.06 15.00
N HIS A 516 -0.29 27.81 15.30
CA HIS A 516 -1.51 27.34 16.00
C HIS A 516 -1.28 27.13 17.48
#